data_21c0149732061069d6608ee26928a332
#
_entry.id   21c0149732061069d6608ee26928a332
#
_cell.length_a   1.000
_cell.length_b   1.000
_cell.length_c   1.000
_cell.angle_alpha   90.00
_cell.angle_beta   90.00
_cell.angle_gamma   90.00
#
_symmetry.space_group_name_H-M   'P 1'
#
loop_
_entity.id
_entity.type
_entity.pdbx_description
1 polymer ?
#
loop_
_entity_poly.entity_id
_entity_poly.type
_entity_poly.pdbx_seq_one_letter_code
_entity_poly.pdbx_strand_id
1 'polypeptide(L)'
;GLQEIKRVALECPELIIVMIGANINGVETMENIYTVGIVNNNTKLAEYYSAASVFLNPSRQETFGKTTAEALACGTPVVAYRTTACTELIDDTRGALAELGDAAGYIREVKKVLKNGKGYYRGAALDFAHRKFDSKTNMLQYMDAIHSLIEEN
;
A
#
# COMPACT_ATOMS: atom_id res chain seq x y z
N GLY A 1 -12.82 -2.06 3.91
CA GLY A 1 -12.21 -2.37 2.61
C GLY A 1 -12.45 -3.79 2.08
N LEU A 2 -13.03 -4.70 2.91
CA LEU A 2 -13.24 -6.10 2.48
C LEU A 2 -14.20 -6.22 1.28
N GLN A 3 -15.22 -5.37 1.20
CA GLN A 3 -16.18 -5.41 0.10
C GLN A 3 -15.54 -5.02 -1.23
N GLU A 4 -14.62 -4.08 -1.19
CA GLU A 4 -13.83 -3.67 -2.35
C GLU A 4 -12.93 -4.80 -2.83
N ILE A 5 -12.26 -5.51 -1.91
CA ILE A 5 -11.44 -6.68 -2.26
C ILE A 5 -12.28 -7.78 -2.91
N LYS A 6 -13.47 -8.06 -2.36
CA LYS A 6 -14.40 -9.04 -2.95
C LYS A 6 -14.84 -8.63 -4.37
N ARG A 7 -15.11 -7.34 -4.59
CA ARG A 7 -15.44 -6.85 -5.93
C ARG A 7 -14.28 -6.98 -6.90
N VAL A 8 -13.05 -6.63 -6.48
CA VAL A 8 -11.85 -6.85 -7.30
C VAL A 8 -11.72 -8.33 -7.67
N ALA A 9 -11.92 -9.25 -6.71
CA ALA A 9 -11.83 -10.68 -6.95
C ALA A 9 -12.88 -11.18 -7.96
N LEU A 10 -14.11 -10.67 -7.90
CA LEU A 10 -15.19 -11.01 -8.82
C LEU A 10 -14.98 -10.45 -10.23
N GLU A 11 -14.51 -9.21 -10.33
CA GLU A 11 -14.33 -8.52 -11.62
C GLU A 11 -12.98 -8.80 -12.31
N CYS A 12 -12.05 -9.43 -11.57
CA CYS A 12 -10.73 -9.81 -12.04
C CYS A 12 -10.42 -11.25 -11.58
N PRO A 13 -11.15 -12.26 -12.08
CA PRO A 13 -11.00 -13.65 -11.63
C PRO A 13 -9.63 -14.25 -11.97
N GLU A 14 -8.89 -13.65 -12.87
CA GLU A 14 -7.52 -14.03 -13.22
C GLU A 14 -6.48 -13.65 -12.17
N LEU A 15 -6.83 -12.77 -11.22
CA LEU A 15 -5.92 -12.34 -10.17
C LEU A 15 -5.91 -13.33 -9.01
N ILE A 16 -4.72 -13.55 -8.48
CA ILE A 16 -4.53 -14.20 -7.18
C ILE A 16 -4.41 -13.10 -6.13
N ILE A 17 -5.36 -13.04 -5.20
CA ILE A 17 -5.38 -12.07 -4.11
C ILE A 17 -4.92 -12.77 -2.83
N VAL A 18 -3.83 -12.28 -2.25
CA VAL A 18 -3.31 -12.78 -0.97
C VAL A 18 -3.64 -11.77 0.13
N MET A 19 -4.41 -12.21 1.11
CA MET A 19 -4.79 -11.41 2.27
C MET A 19 -3.98 -11.84 3.49
N ILE A 20 -3.23 -10.91 4.08
CA ILE A 20 -2.35 -11.18 5.24
C ILE A 20 -2.93 -10.46 6.45
N GLY A 21 -3.06 -11.17 7.57
CA GLY A 21 -3.56 -10.61 8.83
C GLY A 21 -4.41 -11.58 9.63
N ALA A 22 -5.22 -11.05 10.53
CA ALA A 22 -6.16 -11.84 11.31
C ALA A 22 -7.21 -12.53 10.42
N ASN A 23 -7.84 -13.59 10.93
CA ASN A 23 -8.88 -14.33 10.23
C ASN A 23 -9.93 -13.39 9.61
N ILE A 24 -10.03 -13.45 8.30
CA ILE A 24 -10.95 -12.62 7.53
C ILE A 24 -12.10 -13.53 7.11
N ASN A 25 -13.19 -13.45 7.86
CA ASN A 25 -14.39 -14.21 7.58
C ASN A 25 -15.10 -13.70 6.32
N GLY A 26 -15.73 -14.59 5.59
CA GLY A 26 -16.59 -14.26 4.48
C GLY A 26 -15.89 -14.13 3.12
N VAL A 27 -14.68 -14.66 2.97
CA VAL A 27 -13.99 -14.84 1.67
C VAL A 27 -13.77 -16.30 1.31
N GLU A 28 -14.23 -17.21 2.14
CA GLU A 28 -13.99 -18.67 2.05
C GLU A 28 -14.54 -19.29 0.77
N THR A 29 -15.51 -18.62 0.14
CA THR A 29 -16.14 -19.07 -1.11
C THR A 29 -15.51 -18.50 -2.37
N MET A 30 -14.46 -17.69 -2.23
CA MET A 30 -13.82 -17.04 -3.38
C MET A 30 -12.54 -17.81 -3.76
N GLU A 31 -12.56 -18.44 -4.94
CA GLU A 31 -11.48 -19.34 -5.40
C GLU A 31 -10.14 -18.63 -5.63
N ASN A 32 -10.16 -17.31 -5.86
CA ASN A 32 -8.97 -16.51 -6.15
C ASN A 32 -8.51 -15.65 -4.97
N ILE A 33 -9.07 -15.82 -3.75
CA ILE A 33 -8.61 -15.19 -2.51
C ILE A 33 -7.97 -16.22 -1.59
N TYR A 34 -6.72 -15.97 -1.24
CA TYR A 34 -5.95 -16.81 -0.31
C TYR A 34 -5.68 -16.01 0.98
N THR A 35 -6.04 -16.57 2.12
CA THR A 35 -5.77 -15.95 3.43
C THR A 35 -4.51 -16.56 4.05
N VAL A 36 -3.60 -15.69 4.44
CA VAL A 36 -2.40 -16.04 5.20
C VAL A 36 -2.51 -15.38 6.55
N GLY A 37 -2.62 -16.11 7.62
CA GLY A 37 -2.75 -15.58 8.96
C GLY A 37 -1.77 -14.44 9.30
N ILE A 38 -1.57 -14.14 10.57
CA ILE A 38 -0.66 -13.08 11.00
C ILE A 38 0.79 -13.46 10.67
N VAL A 39 1.50 -12.59 9.98
CA VAL A 39 2.92 -12.74 9.66
C VAL A 39 3.73 -11.80 10.57
N ASN A 40 4.37 -12.36 11.59
CA ASN A 40 5.17 -11.60 12.59
C ASN A 40 6.65 -11.44 12.20
N ASN A 41 7.04 -11.88 11.00
CA ASN A 41 8.40 -11.80 10.50
C ASN A 41 8.49 -10.75 9.40
N ASN A 42 9.28 -9.68 9.63
CA ASN A 42 9.40 -8.57 8.69
C ASN A 42 10.01 -9.00 7.34
N THR A 43 10.99 -9.92 7.34
CA THR A 43 11.57 -10.44 6.10
C THR A 43 10.52 -11.18 5.28
N LYS A 44 9.73 -12.03 5.93
CA LYS A 44 8.65 -12.76 5.29
C LYS A 44 7.56 -11.83 4.75
N LEU A 45 7.22 -10.79 5.50
CA LEU A 45 6.26 -9.77 5.05
C LEU A 45 6.79 -9.00 3.84
N ALA A 46 8.07 -8.64 3.84
CA ALA A 46 8.73 -7.99 2.70
C ALA A 46 8.77 -8.89 1.45
N GLU A 47 8.91 -10.22 1.60
CA GLU A 47 8.80 -11.17 0.49
C GLU A 47 7.40 -11.12 -0.16
N TYR A 48 6.32 -11.09 0.64
CA TYR A 48 4.96 -10.95 0.12
C TYR A 48 4.77 -9.64 -0.64
N TYR A 49 5.18 -8.51 -0.06
CA TYR A 49 5.12 -7.23 -0.77
C TYR A 49 5.94 -7.26 -2.06
N SER A 50 7.17 -7.81 -1.99
CA SER A 50 8.05 -7.87 -3.15
C SER A 50 7.52 -8.78 -4.27
N ALA A 51 6.82 -9.85 -3.93
CA ALA A 51 6.20 -10.76 -4.90
C ALA A 51 4.93 -10.18 -5.54
N ALA A 52 4.21 -9.31 -4.83
CA ALA A 52 2.97 -8.74 -5.32
C ALA A 52 3.17 -7.83 -6.54
N SER A 53 2.28 -7.92 -7.51
CA SER A 53 2.22 -7.00 -8.66
C SER A 53 1.66 -5.64 -8.28
N VAL A 54 0.75 -5.60 -7.30
CA VAL A 54 0.11 -4.41 -6.76
C VAL A 54 -0.31 -4.67 -5.31
N PHE A 55 -0.22 -3.67 -4.46
CA PHE A 55 -0.81 -3.68 -3.12
C PHE A 55 -2.16 -2.97 -3.13
N LEU A 56 -3.20 -3.63 -2.65
CA LEU A 56 -4.56 -3.09 -2.57
C LEU A 56 -4.82 -2.56 -1.15
N ASN A 57 -4.99 -1.24 -1.03
CA ASN A 57 -5.36 -0.58 0.23
C ASN A 57 -6.71 0.14 0.10
N PRO A 58 -7.85 -0.56 0.24
CA PRO A 58 -9.17 0.04 0.17
C PRO A 58 -9.63 0.63 1.51
N SER A 59 -8.70 1.12 2.33
CA SER A 59 -9.02 1.79 3.59
C SER A 59 -9.78 3.08 3.35
N ARG A 60 -10.84 3.31 4.14
CA ARG A 60 -11.65 4.54 4.08
C ARG A 60 -11.05 5.68 4.90
N GLN A 61 -10.21 5.34 5.87
CA GLN A 61 -9.43 6.27 6.69
C GLN A 61 -8.07 5.67 6.95
N GLU A 62 -7.04 6.49 6.82
CA GLU A 62 -5.66 6.08 7.06
C GLU A 62 -4.93 7.21 7.78
N THR A 63 -4.33 6.94 8.92
CA THR A 63 -3.62 7.97 9.70
C THR A 63 -2.20 8.20 9.20
N PHE A 64 -1.47 7.12 8.96
CA PHE A 64 -0.09 7.16 8.45
C PHE A 64 0.09 6.33 7.18
N GLY A 65 -0.61 5.20 7.07
CA GLY A 65 -0.48 4.29 5.94
C GLY A 65 0.76 3.39 6.03
N LYS A 66 1.02 2.80 7.20
CA LYS A 66 2.19 1.94 7.43
C LYS A 66 2.31 0.84 6.38
N THR A 67 1.25 0.12 6.09
CA THR A 67 1.24 -0.97 5.08
C THR A 67 1.48 -0.44 3.66
N THR A 68 1.00 0.76 3.34
CA THR A 68 1.30 1.46 2.10
C THR A 68 2.78 1.80 2.00
N ALA A 69 3.36 2.36 3.08
CA ALA A 69 4.79 2.68 3.13
C ALA A 69 5.66 1.42 2.98
N GLU A 70 5.29 0.32 3.62
CA GLU A 70 5.96 -0.98 3.51
C GLU A 70 5.91 -1.53 2.08
N ALA A 71 4.76 -1.46 1.41
CA ALA A 71 4.62 -1.88 0.02
C ALA A 71 5.51 -1.04 -0.92
N LEU A 72 5.51 0.29 -0.77
CA LEU A 72 6.36 1.20 -1.54
C LEU A 72 7.85 0.93 -1.29
N ALA A 73 8.26 0.66 -0.03
CA ALA A 73 9.63 0.29 0.32
C ALA A 73 10.08 -1.05 -0.29
N CYS A 74 9.14 -1.91 -0.67
CA CYS A 74 9.40 -3.14 -1.43
C CYS A 74 9.28 -2.93 -2.96
N GLY A 75 9.10 -1.70 -3.42
CA GLY A 75 8.96 -1.36 -4.83
C GLY A 75 7.64 -1.83 -5.44
N THR A 76 6.61 -1.99 -4.62
CA THR A 76 5.28 -2.46 -5.04
C THR A 76 4.33 -1.27 -5.14
N PRO A 77 3.72 -1.03 -6.32
CA PRO A 77 2.75 0.04 -6.48
C PRO A 77 1.50 -0.21 -5.65
N VAL A 78 0.84 0.87 -5.25
CA VAL A 78 -0.33 0.82 -4.38
C VAL A 78 -1.55 1.40 -5.08
N VAL A 79 -2.69 0.72 -4.95
CA VAL A 79 -4.00 1.31 -5.28
C VAL A 79 -4.76 1.53 -3.98
N ALA A 80 -5.18 2.77 -3.76
CA ALA A 80 -5.91 3.16 -2.56
C ALA A 80 -7.05 4.13 -2.88
N TYR A 81 -7.91 4.39 -1.89
CA TYR A 81 -8.81 5.53 -1.97
C TYR A 81 -8.08 6.85 -1.68
N ARG A 82 -8.55 7.92 -2.31
CA ARG A 82 -8.09 9.30 -2.07
C ARG A 82 -8.57 9.75 -0.68
N THR A 83 -7.81 9.38 0.33
CA THR A 83 -8.07 9.71 1.73
C THR A 83 -6.79 10.22 2.39
N THR A 84 -6.93 11.01 3.44
CA THR A 84 -5.87 11.47 4.36
C THR A 84 -4.42 11.11 3.95
N ALA A 85 -3.76 10.22 4.68
CA ALA A 85 -2.36 9.84 4.41
C ALA A 85 -2.11 9.22 3.02
N CYS A 86 -3.12 8.59 2.38
CA CYS A 86 -2.93 7.99 1.07
C CYS A 86 -2.55 9.02 0.00
N THR A 87 -3.07 10.26 0.10
CA THR A 87 -2.75 11.34 -0.85
C THR A 87 -1.32 11.86 -0.73
N GLU A 88 -0.70 11.68 0.43
CA GLU A 88 0.70 12.04 0.65
C GLU A 88 1.67 10.95 0.16
N LEU A 89 1.23 9.70 0.21
CA LEU A 89 2.06 8.54 -0.08
C LEU A 89 2.01 8.12 -1.55
N ILE A 90 0.89 8.33 -2.23
CA ILE A 90 0.60 7.78 -3.55
C ILE A 90 0.35 8.91 -4.54
N ASP A 91 1.02 8.81 -5.68
CA ASP A 91 0.76 9.55 -6.90
C ASP A 91 0.88 8.63 -8.11
N ASP A 92 0.70 9.16 -9.32
CA ASP A 92 0.71 8.39 -10.57
C ASP A 92 2.06 7.71 -10.88
N THR A 93 3.14 8.06 -10.16
CA THR A 93 4.46 7.44 -10.31
C THR A 93 4.67 6.23 -9.39
N ARG A 94 3.82 6.05 -8.37
CA ARG A 94 3.96 5.02 -7.32
C ARG A 94 2.72 4.15 -7.17
N GLY A 95 1.65 4.45 -7.92
CA GLY A 95 0.40 3.72 -7.86
C GLY A 95 -0.75 4.52 -8.43
N ALA A 96 -1.94 4.39 -7.84
CA ALA A 96 -3.12 5.14 -8.27
C ALA A 96 -4.10 5.37 -7.11
N LEU A 97 -4.86 6.45 -7.19
CA LEU A 97 -5.88 6.82 -6.22
C LEU A 97 -7.26 6.86 -6.88
N ALA A 98 -8.20 6.14 -6.29
CA ALA A 98 -9.62 6.21 -6.64
C ALA A 98 -10.38 7.14 -5.68
N GLU A 99 -11.47 7.74 -6.13
CA GLU A 99 -12.32 8.54 -5.24
C GLU A 99 -13.00 7.66 -4.18
N LEU A 100 -13.08 8.18 -2.96
CA LEU A 100 -13.65 7.44 -1.82
C LEU A 100 -15.10 7.02 -2.11
N GLY A 101 -15.35 5.72 -2.05
CA GLY A 101 -16.66 5.13 -2.30
C GLY A 101 -16.94 4.79 -3.77
N ASP A 102 -16.10 5.21 -4.72
CA ASP A 102 -16.18 4.78 -6.12
C ASP A 102 -15.48 3.41 -6.30
N ALA A 103 -16.22 2.35 -5.97
CA ALA A 103 -15.70 0.99 -6.12
C ALA A 103 -15.38 0.62 -7.57
N ALA A 104 -16.14 1.12 -8.55
CA ALA A 104 -15.86 0.90 -9.96
C ALA A 104 -14.59 1.64 -10.39
N GLY A 105 -14.39 2.87 -9.90
CA GLY A 105 -13.14 3.63 -10.06
C GLY A 105 -11.95 2.90 -9.47
N TYR A 106 -12.10 2.35 -8.26
CA TYR A 106 -11.05 1.58 -7.62
C TYR A 106 -10.59 0.40 -8.51
N ILE A 107 -11.54 -0.36 -9.06
CA ILE A 107 -11.23 -1.47 -9.96
C ILE A 107 -10.57 -1.00 -11.27
N ARG A 108 -11.02 0.13 -11.83
CA ARG A 108 -10.37 0.74 -13.00
C ARG A 108 -8.90 1.07 -12.71
N GLU A 109 -8.60 1.66 -11.56
CA GLU A 109 -7.22 1.97 -11.16
C GLU A 109 -6.39 0.71 -10.91
N VAL A 110 -6.96 -0.35 -10.32
CA VAL A 110 -6.29 -1.66 -10.19
C VAL A 110 -5.90 -2.19 -11.57
N LYS A 111 -6.84 -2.23 -12.53
CA LYS A 111 -6.58 -2.69 -13.89
C LYS A 111 -5.52 -1.84 -14.62
N LYS A 112 -5.55 -0.52 -14.43
CA LYS A 112 -4.56 0.42 -14.99
C LYS A 112 -3.16 0.13 -14.46
N VAL A 113 -3.00 -0.03 -13.13
CA VAL A 113 -1.70 -0.31 -12.50
C VAL A 113 -1.16 -1.66 -12.95
N LEU A 114 -2.00 -2.68 -13.00
CA LEU A 114 -1.61 -4.01 -13.49
C LEU A 114 -1.19 -3.99 -14.97
N LYS A 115 -1.91 -3.24 -15.82
CA LYS A 115 -1.58 -3.07 -17.25
C LYS A 115 -0.22 -2.43 -17.46
N ASN A 116 0.12 -1.40 -16.68
CA ASN A 116 1.43 -0.74 -16.74
C ASN A 116 2.56 -1.65 -16.25
N GLY A 117 2.22 -2.57 -15.34
CA GLY A 117 3.16 -3.50 -14.73
C GLY A 117 3.98 -2.88 -13.59
N LYS A 118 4.38 -3.71 -12.64
CA LYS A 118 5.15 -3.30 -11.45
C LYS A 118 6.45 -2.55 -11.81
N GLY A 119 7.12 -2.96 -12.88
CA GLY A 119 8.39 -2.37 -13.32
C GLY A 119 8.28 -0.86 -13.61
N TYR A 120 7.13 -0.40 -14.09
CA TYR A 120 6.88 1.02 -14.36
C TYR A 120 6.94 1.88 -13.08
N TYR A 121 6.45 1.36 -11.97
CA TYR A 121 6.33 2.09 -10.70
C TYR A 121 7.50 1.87 -9.74
N ARG A 122 8.22 0.76 -9.89
CA ARG A 122 9.17 0.25 -8.90
C ARG A 122 10.24 1.27 -8.52
N GLY A 123 10.86 1.93 -9.48
CA GLY A 123 11.94 2.89 -9.23
C GLY A 123 11.46 4.05 -8.36
N ALA A 124 10.38 4.71 -8.78
CA ALA A 124 9.81 5.84 -8.06
C ALA A 124 9.30 5.46 -6.65
N ALA A 125 8.73 4.26 -6.49
CA ALA A 125 8.29 3.75 -5.19
C ALA A 125 9.46 3.58 -4.22
N LEU A 126 10.55 2.94 -4.66
CA LEU A 126 11.76 2.74 -3.86
C LEU A 126 12.42 4.08 -3.49
N ASP A 127 12.62 4.96 -4.46
CA ASP A 127 13.24 6.28 -4.24
C ASP A 127 12.43 7.13 -3.26
N PHE A 128 11.11 7.12 -3.38
CA PHE A 128 10.24 7.80 -2.45
C PHE A 128 10.34 7.23 -1.04
N ALA A 129 10.24 5.91 -0.90
CA ALA A 129 10.28 5.24 0.39
C ALA A 129 11.64 5.47 1.10
N HIS A 130 12.75 5.40 0.37
CA HIS A 130 14.07 5.70 0.91
C HIS A 130 14.17 7.14 1.43
N ARG A 131 13.72 8.12 0.66
CA ARG A 131 13.78 9.53 1.08
C ARG A 131 12.84 9.86 2.23
N LYS A 132 11.63 9.29 2.23
CA LYS A 132 10.58 9.65 3.19
C LYS A 132 10.67 8.87 4.50
N PHE A 133 11.15 7.62 4.47
CA PHE A 133 11.06 6.69 5.60
C PHE A 133 12.41 6.20 6.12
N ASP A 134 13.53 6.75 5.63
CA ASP A 134 14.84 6.42 6.19
C ASP A 134 14.92 6.85 7.66
N SER A 135 15.05 5.87 8.54
CA SER A 135 15.00 6.09 9.98
C SER A 135 16.13 6.95 10.49
N LYS A 136 17.32 6.84 9.89
CA LYS A 136 18.49 7.63 10.30
C LYS A 136 18.32 9.09 9.92
N THR A 137 17.91 9.36 8.69
CA THR A 137 17.65 10.72 8.21
C THR A 137 16.54 11.40 9.02
N ASN A 138 15.43 10.69 9.26
CA ASN A 138 14.32 11.21 10.05
C ASN A 138 14.71 11.50 11.51
N MET A 139 15.54 10.62 12.11
CA MET A 139 16.04 10.85 13.47
C MET A 139 16.91 12.10 13.55
N LEU A 140 17.82 12.30 12.58
CA LEU A 140 18.67 13.51 12.53
C LEU A 140 17.81 14.78 12.39
N GLN A 141 16.85 14.80 11.48
CA GLN A 141 15.92 15.93 11.33
C GLN A 141 15.13 16.24 12.61
N TYR A 142 14.70 15.19 13.33
CA TYR A 142 14.01 15.35 14.59
C TYR A 142 14.92 15.95 15.67
N MET A 143 16.17 15.48 15.75
CA MET A 143 17.18 16.03 16.67
C MET A 143 17.48 17.50 16.37
N ASP A 144 17.67 17.85 15.09
CA ASP A 144 17.91 19.23 14.67
C ASP A 144 16.75 20.16 15.05
N ALA A 145 15.50 19.69 14.84
CA ALA A 145 14.31 20.45 15.25
C ALA A 145 14.26 20.68 16.77
N ILE A 146 14.64 19.69 17.58
CA ILE A 146 14.72 19.87 19.05
C ILE A 146 15.81 20.86 19.42
N HIS A 147 17.00 20.77 18.82
CA HIS A 147 18.10 21.71 19.10
C HIS A 147 17.69 23.16 18.78
N SER A 148 17.07 23.40 17.63
CA SER A 148 16.59 24.74 17.27
C SER A 148 15.62 25.31 18.31
N LEU A 149 14.70 24.52 18.84
CA LEU A 149 13.75 24.95 19.86
C LEU A 149 14.42 25.27 21.22
N ILE A 150 15.54 24.62 21.53
CA ILE A 150 16.31 24.87 22.76
C ILE A 150 17.13 26.14 22.63
N GLU A 151 17.69 26.43 21.44
CA GLU A 151 18.51 27.61 21.18
C GLU A 151 17.70 28.90 21.07
N GLU A 152 16.41 28.85 20.75
CA GLU A 152 15.50 29.99 20.67
C GLU A 152 14.94 30.45 22.03
N ASN A 153 15.20 29.71 23.13
CA ASN A 153 14.77 30.03 24.49
C ASN A 153 15.97 30.37 25.41
#